data_b680aea67ff239dabe49872121ad30bb
#
_entry.id   b680aea67ff239dabe49872121ad30bb
#
_cell.length_a   1.000
_cell.length_b   1.000
_cell.length_c   1.000
_cell.angle_alpha   90.00
_cell.angle_beta   90.00
_cell.angle_gamma   90.00
#
_symmetry.space_group_name_H-M   'P 1'
#
loop_
_entity.id
_entity.type
_entity.pdbx_description
1 polymer ?
#
loop_
_entity_poly.entity_id
_entity_poly.type
_entity_poly.pdbx_seq_one_letter_code
_entity_poly.pdbx_strand_id
1 'polypeptide(L)' 'MEVIERKPVPIYEVECYECHSKIRYKKSEVYMCHITCPVCGVSLWDNMHSVDVESEGENG' A
#
# COMPACT_ATOMS: atom_id res chain seq x y z
N MET A 1 -19.93 19.45 -11.66
CA MET A 1 -18.52 19.31 -11.68
C MET A 1 -18.13 17.90 -12.00
N GLU A 2 -17.13 17.67 -12.76
CA GLU A 2 -16.76 16.32 -13.10
C GLU A 2 -15.27 16.17 -13.06
N VAL A 3 -14.80 15.00 -12.76
CA VAL A 3 -13.40 14.73 -12.70
C VAL A 3 -12.98 14.19 -14.06
N ILE A 4 -12.16 14.93 -14.75
CA ILE A 4 -11.74 14.51 -16.07
C ILE A 4 -10.43 13.75 -16.02
N GLU A 5 -9.80 13.68 -14.85
CA GLU A 5 -8.55 12.98 -14.76
C GLU A 5 -8.38 12.45 -13.37
N ARG A 6 -8.06 11.19 -13.23
CA ARG A 6 -7.84 10.60 -11.95
C ARG A 6 -6.43 10.11 -11.86
N LYS A 7 -5.79 10.34 -10.74
CA LYS A 7 -4.43 9.90 -10.55
C LYS A 7 -4.44 8.49 -10.02
N PRO A 8 -3.63 7.62 -10.58
CA PRO A 8 -3.53 6.26 -10.07
C PRO A 8 -2.91 6.27 -8.68
N VAL A 9 -3.35 5.34 -7.86
CA VAL A 9 -2.85 5.24 -6.50
C VAL A 9 -1.84 4.11 -6.47
N PRO A 10 -0.59 4.39 -6.11
CA PRO A 10 0.42 3.35 -6.09
C PRO A 10 0.16 2.36 -4.96
N ILE A 11 0.36 1.10 -5.27
CA ILE A 11 0.18 0.03 -4.31
C ILE A 11 1.56 -0.53 -3.99
N TYR A 12 1.85 -0.66 -2.70
CA TYR A 12 3.13 -1.16 -2.25
C TYR A 12 2.95 -2.55 -1.67
N GLU A 13 4.02 -3.31 -1.68
CA GLU A 13 3.95 -4.66 -1.16
C GLU A 13 5.20 -4.96 -0.36
N VAL A 14 5.06 -5.61 0.76
CA VAL A 14 6.20 -5.94 1.60
C VAL A 14 5.91 -7.29 2.24
N GLU A 15 6.97 -8.04 2.50
CA GLU A 15 6.81 -9.34 3.13
C GLU A 15 7.26 -9.22 4.58
N CYS A 16 6.44 -9.70 5.49
CA CYS A 16 6.75 -9.65 6.91
C CYS A 16 7.87 -10.62 7.21
N TYR A 17 8.83 -10.18 7.99
CA TYR A 17 9.94 -11.04 8.33
C TYR A 17 9.62 -11.93 9.52
N GLU A 18 8.48 -11.68 10.17
CA GLU A 18 8.09 -12.52 11.30
C GLU A 18 7.17 -13.65 10.85
N CYS A 19 6.06 -13.32 10.25
CA CYS A 19 5.09 -14.33 9.86
C CYS A 19 5.16 -14.66 8.37
N HIS A 20 6.04 -13.98 7.63
CA HIS A 20 6.25 -14.23 6.20
C HIS A 20 5.00 -14.03 5.37
N SER A 21 4.09 -13.20 5.83
CA SER A 21 2.90 -12.89 5.05
C SER A 21 3.20 -11.73 4.12
N LYS A 22 2.64 -11.77 2.92
CA LYS A 22 2.80 -10.67 2.00
C LYS A 22 1.69 -9.67 2.25
N ILE A 23 2.06 -8.41 2.36
CA ILE A 23 1.13 -7.37 2.71
C ILE A 23 1.10 -6.32 1.62
N ARG A 24 -0.07 -5.95 1.16
CA ARG A 24 -0.23 -4.87 0.20
C ARG A 24 -0.82 -3.69 0.93
N TYR A 25 -0.27 -2.52 0.66
CA TYR A 25 -0.72 -1.34 1.37
C TYR A 25 -0.58 -0.12 0.47
N LYS A 26 -1.25 0.95 0.84
CA LYS A 26 -1.16 2.20 0.12
C LYS A 26 -0.30 3.15 0.92
N LYS A 27 0.22 4.17 0.25
CA LYS A 27 1.08 5.12 0.92
C LYS A 27 0.37 5.78 2.10
N SER A 28 -0.93 5.94 2.02
CA SER A 28 -1.67 6.57 3.10
C SER A 28 -1.67 5.74 4.37
N GLU A 29 -1.32 4.46 4.27
CA GLU A 29 -1.29 3.61 5.45
C GLU A 29 0.09 3.60 6.09
N VAL A 30 1.05 4.29 5.50
CA VAL A 30 2.41 4.34 6.03
C VAL A 30 2.50 5.47 7.04
N TYR A 31 3.07 5.20 8.20
CA TYR A 31 3.25 6.22 9.23
C TYR A 31 4.72 6.28 9.56
N MET A 32 5.35 7.44 9.30
CA MET A 32 6.77 7.65 9.58
C MET A 32 7.61 6.55 8.95
N CYS A 33 7.27 6.19 7.70
CA CYS A 33 8.02 5.19 6.95
C CYS A 33 7.90 3.79 7.53
N HIS A 34 6.86 3.55 8.32
CA HIS A 34 6.64 2.23 8.87
C HIS A 34 5.19 1.82 8.65
N ILE A 35 4.96 0.53 8.58
CA ILE A 35 3.62 0.01 8.55
C ILE A 35 3.55 -1.11 9.56
N THR A 36 2.36 -1.49 9.98
CA THR A 36 2.17 -2.53 10.96
C THR A 36 1.62 -3.77 10.28
N CYS A 37 2.25 -4.89 10.51
CA CYS A 37 1.76 -6.14 9.94
C CYS A 37 0.40 -6.46 10.53
N PRO A 38 -0.62 -6.65 9.71
CA PRO A 38 -1.95 -6.94 10.24
C PRO A 38 -2.11 -8.36 10.76
N VAL A 39 -1.12 -9.19 10.55
CA VAL A 39 -1.18 -10.57 10.99
C VAL A 39 -0.51 -10.74 12.34
N CYS A 40 0.72 -10.32 12.47
CA CYS A 40 1.45 -10.49 13.73
C CYS A 40 1.70 -9.18 14.47
N GLY A 41 1.42 -8.06 13.84
CA GLY A 41 1.54 -6.78 14.53
C GLY A 41 2.94 -6.19 14.63
N VAL A 42 3.89 -6.75 13.90
CA VAL A 42 5.24 -6.25 13.97
C VAL A 42 5.37 -5.02 13.06
N SER A 43 6.28 -4.14 13.37
CA SER A 43 6.51 -2.95 12.57
C SER A 43 7.42 -3.29 11.40
N LEU A 44 7.04 -2.86 10.22
CA LEU A 44 7.81 -3.12 9.02
C LEU A 44 8.19 -1.80 8.35
N TRP A 45 9.28 -1.81 7.63
CA TRP A 45 9.70 -0.64 6.90
C TRP A 45 8.94 -0.51 5.60
N ASP A 46 8.64 0.73 5.24
CA ASP A 46 7.96 1.00 3.99
C ASP A 46 8.86 0.57 2.83
N ASN A 47 8.26 -0.07 1.84
CA ASN A 47 9.01 -0.55 0.69
C ASN A 47 9.28 0.56 -0.29
N MET A 48 9.02 1.70 -0.22
CA MET A 48 9.39 2.84 -1.04
C MET A 48 9.25 2.63 -2.55
N HIS A 49 8.92 1.49 -3.01
CA HIS A 49 8.72 1.23 -4.44
C HIS A 49 7.38 0.57 -4.64
N SER A 50 6.53 1.19 -5.44
CA SER A 50 5.23 0.61 -5.70
C SER A 50 5.37 -0.59 -6.63
N VAL A 51 4.58 -1.60 -6.38
CA VAL A 51 4.61 -2.80 -7.21
C VAL A 51 3.38 -2.87 -8.10
N ASP A 52 2.41 -2.02 -7.87
CA ASP A 52 1.20 -2.05 -8.66
C ASP A 52 0.52 -0.69 -8.56
N VAL A 53 -0.54 -0.51 -9.29
CA VAL A 53 -1.26 0.75 -9.28
C VAL A 53 -2.74 0.45 -9.28
N GLU A 54 -3.48 1.14 -8.42
CA GLU A 54 -4.90 0.94 -8.32
C GLU A 54 -5.62 2.11 -8.98
N SER A 55 -6.51 1.83 -9.90
CA SER A 55 -7.27 2.86 -10.55
C SER A 55 -8.49 3.12 -9.75
N GLU A 56 -8.58 4.32 -9.23
CA GLU A 56 -9.68 4.61 -8.43
C GLU A 56 -10.90 4.83 -9.24
N GLY A 57 -11.97 4.39 -8.84
CA GLY A 57 -13.24 4.68 -9.41
C GLY A 57 -13.48 4.32 -10.76
N GLU A 58 -13.02 3.48 -11.23
CA GLU A 58 -13.22 3.15 -12.42
C GLU A 58 -14.33 2.67 -12.59
N ASN A 59 -15.07 2.59 -12.91
CA ASN A 59 -16.12 2.21 -13.07
C ASN A 59 -16.36 1.55 -13.97
N GLY A 60 -15.95 1.39 -14.23
CA GLY A 60 -16.16 0.51 -15.23
C GLY A 60 -17.32 0.60 -15.85
#